data_41e837fe15a219dd50bcb309c5b4fcd4
#
_entry.id   41e837fe15a219dd50bcb309c5b4fcd4
#
_cell.length_a   1.000
_cell.length_b   1.000
_cell.length_c   1.000
_cell.angle_alpha   90.00
_cell.angle_beta   90.00
_cell.angle_gamma   90.00
#
_symmetry.space_group_name_H-M   'P 1'
#
loop_
_entity.id
_entity.type
_entity.pdbx_description
1 polymer ?
#
loop_
_entity_poly.entity_id
_entity_poly.type
_entity_poly.pdbx_seq_one_letter_code
_entity_poly.pdbx_strand_id
1 'polypeptide(L)'
;MKKIYNVIVKLGDETKRNDFQKDLAIFSDIKLHFTNDKSGIRSLKKKIAANFAVLNCDNTFGFADDTVINGSDLTAHEISKQLLGKCGLKEVEYTPETVDEFFHKVEMCIEAGREYTDDEIKQIINDVLDDNGGMSKYTHNQIAGSIFNIIRGWDVLTGPLENPNISEIMVNGTDRIFIEAGGEISQLAIQFYSQQRLRNVINRMISQVGRQIDESNPIVDARLPDGSRINAVLDPVAINGPILTIRKFSRDMLTMDELIRTGSISEEAAQLLQKLVEARYNIFISGSTGSGKTTMLNILSNFISPCERIVTIEDSAELQIQGIPNLVSLESRKGGADGRGQISIRDLIRTSLRMRPDRIIVGEVRGDEANDMLQAMNTGHDGSLSTGHANGPEDMMLRLESLVLAATNMPINAIRRHIESAIDIVIHLSRLKDKSRRVTRICEVSGINEKGEVSLTDLFVLRDEDSEMKLVKTGELHNTCKLEQAGLC
;
A
#
# COMPACT_ATOMS: atom_id res chain seq x y z
N MET A 1 45.19 1.32 12.89
CA MET A 1 45.14 2.33 13.98
C MET A 1 44.30 3.48 13.48
N LYS A 2 43.07 3.69 14.01
CA LYS A 2 42.24 4.85 13.67
C LYS A 2 43.00 6.14 13.98
N LYS A 3 43.12 7.02 12.99
CA LYS A 3 43.68 8.37 13.18
C LYS A 3 42.64 9.23 13.84
N ILE A 4 42.81 9.59 15.11
CA ILE A 4 41.93 10.51 15.83
C ILE A 4 42.39 11.94 15.56
N TYR A 5 41.52 12.79 15.04
CA TYR A 5 41.76 14.20 14.81
C TYR A 5 41.24 15.03 16.00
N ASN A 6 42.10 15.86 16.56
CA ASN A 6 41.76 16.74 17.67
C ASN A 6 41.41 18.12 17.14
N VAL A 7 40.22 18.62 17.49
CA VAL A 7 39.72 19.95 17.11
C VAL A 7 39.60 20.81 18.37
N ILE A 8 40.25 21.95 18.40
CA ILE A 8 40.16 22.94 19.49
C ILE A 8 39.10 23.96 19.06
N VAL A 9 38.02 24.05 19.83
CA VAL A 9 36.92 24.96 19.56
C VAL A 9 36.97 26.13 20.58
N LYS A 10 37.12 27.37 20.09
CA LYS A 10 36.98 28.56 20.91
C LYS A 10 35.53 29.04 20.84
N LEU A 11 34.83 28.97 21.94
CA LEU A 11 33.44 29.39 22.05
C LEU A 11 33.21 30.02 23.40
N GLY A 12 32.78 31.32 23.42
CA GLY A 12 32.51 32.06 24.64
C GLY A 12 31.15 31.86 25.27
N ASP A 13 30.18 31.32 24.50
CA ASP A 13 28.79 31.17 24.91
C ASP A 13 28.49 29.67 25.21
N GLU A 14 28.06 29.40 26.44
CA GLU A 14 27.81 28.05 26.93
C GLU A 14 26.57 27.40 26.27
N THR A 15 25.60 28.19 25.84
CA THR A 15 24.38 27.70 25.17
C THR A 15 24.71 27.21 23.76
N LYS A 16 25.47 27.99 23.01
CA LYS A 16 26.01 27.62 21.70
C LYS A 16 26.98 26.43 21.77
N ARG A 17 27.65 26.22 22.92
CA ARG A 17 28.54 25.10 23.16
C ARG A 17 27.84 23.74 23.14
N ASN A 18 26.65 23.67 23.76
CA ASN A 18 25.86 22.45 23.80
C ASN A 18 25.27 22.10 22.43
N ASP A 19 24.85 23.10 21.65
CA ASP A 19 24.33 22.89 20.31
C ASP A 19 25.46 22.45 19.35
N PHE A 20 26.61 23.09 19.43
CA PHE A 20 27.81 22.76 18.67
C PHE A 20 28.37 21.37 19.02
N GLN A 21 28.25 20.96 20.28
CA GLN A 21 28.67 19.64 20.74
C GLN A 21 27.73 18.56 20.25
N LYS A 22 26.45 18.83 20.09
CA LYS A 22 25.48 17.93 19.47
C LYS A 22 25.72 17.77 17.96
N ASP A 23 25.96 18.90 17.27
CA ASP A 23 26.13 18.92 15.82
C ASP A 23 27.47 18.29 15.36
N LEU A 24 28.55 18.44 16.16
CA LEU A 24 29.87 17.90 15.85
C LEU A 24 30.19 16.56 16.55
N ALA A 25 29.39 16.10 17.50
CA ALA A 25 29.43 14.71 18.01
C ALA A 25 29.11 13.66 16.93
N ILE A 26 28.81 14.14 15.72
CA ILE A 26 28.54 13.40 14.51
C ILE A 26 29.79 12.67 13.96
N PHE A 27 31.01 13.08 14.32
CA PHE A 27 32.24 12.50 13.77
C PHE A 27 32.97 11.66 14.81
N SER A 28 32.97 10.34 14.60
CA SER A 28 33.65 9.37 15.52
C SER A 28 35.17 9.58 15.63
N ASP A 29 35.75 10.17 14.59
CA ASP A 29 37.22 10.33 14.47
C ASP A 29 37.68 11.74 14.90
N ILE A 30 36.79 12.61 15.31
CA ILE A 30 37.09 13.98 15.73
C ILE A 30 36.87 14.12 17.23
N LYS A 31 37.91 14.48 17.96
CA LYS A 31 37.84 14.79 19.38
C LYS A 31 37.81 16.30 19.61
N LEU A 32 36.71 16.81 20.13
CA LEU A 32 36.51 18.23 20.38
C LEU A 32 37.09 18.66 21.72
N HIS A 33 37.83 19.73 21.71
CA HIS A 33 38.39 20.39 22.90
C HIS A 33 37.92 21.86 22.96
N PHE A 34 37.12 22.19 23.94
CA PHE A 34 36.59 23.55 24.11
C PHE A 34 37.46 24.43 24.97
N THR A 35 37.59 25.73 24.61
CA THR A 35 38.23 26.74 25.40
C THR A 35 37.57 28.11 25.19
N ASN A 36 37.64 28.97 26.21
CA ASN A 36 37.01 30.30 26.18
C ASN A 36 38.01 31.41 25.77
N ASP A 37 39.32 31.12 25.79
CA ASP A 37 40.34 32.15 25.58
C ASP A 37 41.58 31.66 24.81
N LYS A 38 42.48 32.61 24.46
CA LYS A 38 43.73 32.36 23.75
C LYS A 38 44.74 31.53 24.58
N SER A 39 44.73 31.69 25.90
CA SER A 39 45.64 30.96 26.77
C SER A 39 45.30 29.50 26.84
N GLY A 40 44.01 29.17 26.84
CA GLY A 40 43.49 27.81 26.74
C GLY A 40 43.88 27.13 25.42
N ILE A 41 43.81 27.84 24.29
CA ILE A 41 44.24 27.30 22.99
C ILE A 41 45.73 26.93 23.06
N ARG A 42 46.60 27.81 23.59
CA ARG A 42 48.04 27.50 23.73
C ARG A 42 48.32 26.35 24.67
N SER A 43 47.57 26.23 25.74
CA SER A 43 47.66 25.11 26.69
C SER A 43 47.25 23.77 26.07
N LEU A 44 46.14 23.75 25.33
CA LEU A 44 45.63 22.59 24.62
C LEU A 44 46.58 22.18 23.48
N LYS A 45 47.11 23.12 22.68
CA LYS A 45 48.11 22.87 21.65
C LYS A 45 49.35 22.16 22.22
N LYS A 46 49.79 22.46 23.43
CA LYS A 46 50.91 21.80 24.10
C LYS A 46 50.55 20.40 24.63
N LYS A 47 49.32 20.13 24.95
CA LYS A 47 48.83 18.87 25.48
C LYS A 47 48.50 17.86 24.39
N ILE A 48 48.10 18.34 23.21
CA ILE A 48 47.71 17.52 22.08
C ILE A 48 48.92 17.33 21.15
N ALA A 49 49.56 16.19 21.24
CA ALA A 49 50.87 15.91 20.57
C ALA A 49 50.78 15.61 19.06
N ALA A 50 49.60 15.72 18.42
CA ALA A 50 49.44 15.38 16.99
C ALA A 50 48.34 16.23 16.33
N ASN A 51 48.26 16.19 15.02
CA ASN A 51 47.38 16.94 14.11
C ASN A 51 46.11 17.50 14.77
N PHE A 52 45.99 18.80 14.82
CA PHE A 52 44.82 19.50 15.34
C PHE A 52 44.37 20.63 14.42
N ALA A 53 43.08 20.88 14.37
CA ALA A 53 42.48 22.09 13.78
C ALA A 53 41.92 22.99 14.89
N VAL A 54 41.94 24.31 14.69
CA VAL A 54 41.36 25.26 15.62
C VAL A 54 40.17 25.91 14.96
N LEU A 55 39.01 25.73 15.55
CA LEU A 55 37.77 26.37 15.14
C LEU A 55 37.54 27.64 15.99
N ASN A 56 37.38 28.80 15.37
CA ASN A 56 37.08 30.06 16.05
C ASN A 56 35.66 30.47 15.69
N CYS A 57 34.75 30.39 16.64
CA CYS A 57 33.33 30.73 16.45
C CYS A 57 32.98 32.16 16.85
N ASP A 58 33.93 32.91 17.44
CA ASP A 58 33.76 34.32 17.81
C ASP A 58 34.58 35.20 16.85
N ASN A 59 33.97 36.15 16.17
CA ASN A 59 34.57 37.06 15.17
C ASN A 59 35.70 37.96 15.71
N THR A 60 36.20 37.75 16.94
CA THR A 60 37.08 38.72 17.63
C THR A 60 38.58 38.50 17.47
N PHE A 61 39.06 37.42 16.84
CA PHE A 61 40.52 37.19 16.71
C PHE A 61 40.91 36.46 15.43
N GLY A 62 41.58 37.19 14.53
CA GLY A 62 42.33 36.60 13.43
C GLY A 62 43.57 35.84 13.92
N PHE A 63 43.64 34.55 13.70
CA PHE A 63 44.87 33.79 13.70
C PHE A 63 45.30 33.59 12.25
N ALA A 64 46.48 34.07 11.91
CA ALA A 64 47.08 33.82 10.60
C ALA A 64 47.71 32.40 10.56
N ASP A 65 46.92 31.35 10.82
CA ASP A 65 47.41 29.96 10.82
C ASP A 65 46.44 29.14 9.97
N ASP A 66 46.96 28.41 8.99
CA ASP A 66 46.15 27.61 8.05
C ASP A 66 45.26 26.52 8.70
N THR A 67 45.40 26.37 10.04
CA THR A 67 44.60 25.43 10.84
C THR A 67 43.34 26.03 11.47
N VAL A 68 43.03 27.32 11.21
CA VAL A 68 41.89 28.02 11.81
C VAL A 68 40.73 28.03 10.84
N ILE A 69 39.56 27.59 11.27
CA ILE A 69 38.29 27.70 10.56
C ILE A 69 37.48 28.82 11.28
N ASN A 70 37.04 29.82 10.53
CA ASN A 70 36.20 30.89 11.04
C ASN A 70 34.74 30.45 10.85
N GLY A 71 34.06 30.12 11.94
CA GLY A 71 32.76 29.44 11.89
C GLY A 71 31.56 30.34 12.28
N SER A 72 31.77 31.67 12.45
CA SER A 72 30.68 32.55 12.94
C SER A 72 29.45 32.62 12.06
N ASP A 73 29.61 32.46 10.74
CA ASP A 73 28.54 32.58 9.74
C ASP A 73 28.29 31.29 8.96
N LEU A 74 28.92 30.19 9.35
CA LEU A 74 28.83 28.87 8.66
C LEU A 74 27.84 27.97 9.36
N THR A 75 27.11 27.16 8.57
CA THR A 75 26.29 26.06 9.06
C THR A 75 27.17 24.91 9.57
N ALA A 76 26.62 24.04 10.42
CA ALA A 76 27.33 22.87 10.94
C ALA A 76 27.90 22.00 9.80
N HIS A 77 27.19 21.89 8.69
CA HIS A 77 27.61 21.13 7.49
C HIS A 77 28.84 21.77 6.80
N GLU A 78 28.82 23.09 6.61
CA GLU A 78 29.96 23.80 5.99
C GLU A 78 31.22 23.77 6.85
N ILE A 79 31.06 23.83 8.18
CA ILE A 79 32.16 23.65 9.13
C ILE A 79 32.74 22.24 9.04
N SER A 80 31.88 21.23 8.96
CA SER A 80 32.27 19.83 8.80
C SER A 80 33.08 19.62 7.52
N LYS A 81 32.63 20.17 6.40
CA LYS A 81 33.30 20.09 5.10
C LYS A 81 34.69 20.72 5.12
N GLN A 82 34.84 21.90 5.75
CA GLN A 82 36.14 22.58 5.90
C GLN A 82 37.07 21.81 6.85
N LEU A 83 36.55 21.20 7.93
CA LEU A 83 37.34 20.37 8.84
C LEU A 83 37.87 19.11 8.16
N LEU A 84 37.02 18.40 7.43
CA LEU A 84 37.44 17.19 6.68
C LEU A 84 38.50 17.53 5.63
N GLY A 85 38.32 18.62 4.87
CA GLY A 85 39.31 19.08 3.90
C GLY A 85 40.66 19.42 4.52
N LYS A 86 40.71 20.07 5.70
CA LYS A 86 41.95 20.36 6.43
C LYS A 86 42.61 19.14 7.05
N CYS A 87 41.82 18.11 7.37
CA CYS A 87 42.32 16.81 7.84
C CYS A 87 42.79 15.92 6.70
N GLY A 88 42.67 16.36 5.43
CA GLY A 88 43.05 15.57 4.26
C GLY A 88 42.08 14.38 4.00
N LEU A 89 40.93 14.40 4.61
CA LEU A 89 39.86 13.42 4.41
C LEU A 89 38.90 13.96 3.32
N LYS A 90 38.54 13.10 2.37
CA LYS A 90 37.42 13.40 1.48
C LYS A 90 36.12 13.15 2.23
N GLU A 91 35.20 14.11 2.17
CA GLU A 91 33.83 13.92 2.65
C GLU A 91 33.18 12.87 1.78
N VAL A 92 32.64 11.82 2.42
CA VAL A 92 31.84 10.83 1.74
C VAL A 92 30.40 11.34 1.70
N GLU A 93 29.92 11.67 0.50
CA GLU A 93 28.52 12.11 0.30
C GLU A 93 27.61 10.88 0.17
N TYR A 94 26.37 11.03 0.64
CA TYR A 94 25.33 10.03 0.42
C TYR A 94 24.83 10.16 -1.01
N THR A 95 25.28 9.25 -1.87
CA THR A 95 24.83 9.11 -3.26
C THR A 95 24.54 7.64 -3.57
N PRO A 96 23.74 7.33 -4.60
CA PRO A 96 23.52 5.95 -5.03
C PRO A 96 24.83 5.20 -5.33
N GLU A 97 25.80 5.87 -5.95
CA GLU A 97 27.10 5.32 -6.29
C GLU A 97 27.91 4.98 -5.03
N THR A 98 27.89 5.86 -4.04
CA THR A 98 28.57 5.62 -2.76
C THR A 98 27.94 4.44 -2.01
N VAL A 99 26.61 4.36 -2.00
CA VAL A 99 25.90 3.23 -1.38
C VAL A 99 26.28 1.92 -2.08
N ASP A 100 26.37 1.93 -3.42
CA ASP A 100 26.72 0.74 -4.20
C ASP A 100 28.18 0.31 -3.99
N GLU A 101 29.12 1.26 -3.93
CA GLU A 101 30.51 0.98 -3.62
C GLU A 101 30.66 0.27 -2.27
N PHE A 102 30.00 0.79 -1.23
CA PHE A 102 30.04 0.17 0.10
C PHE A 102 29.27 -1.13 0.16
N PHE A 103 28.17 -1.25 -0.54
CA PHE A 103 27.43 -2.50 -0.65
C PHE A 103 28.29 -3.63 -1.20
N HIS A 104 29.06 -3.39 -2.28
CA HIS A 104 29.99 -4.39 -2.81
C HIS A 104 31.09 -4.78 -1.82
N LYS A 105 31.58 -3.84 -1.01
CA LYS A 105 32.56 -4.15 0.04
C LYS A 105 31.95 -5.04 1.13
N VAL A 106 30.69 -4.77 1.52
CA VAL A 106 29.94 -5.58 2.48
C VAL A 106 29.65 -6.97 1.89
N GLU A 107 29.25 -7.05 0.61
CA GLU A 107 29.00 -8.32 -0.08
C GLU A 107 30.22 -9.24 -0.07
N MET A 108 31.43 -8.69 -0.25
CA MET A 108 32.69 -9.45 -0.16
C MET A 108 32.98 -9.98 1.26
N CYS A 109 32.40 -9.40 2.29
CA CYS A 109 32.55 -9.86 3.68
C CYS A 109 31.50 -10.93 4.08
N ILE A 110 30.49 -11.16 3.24
CA ILE A 110 29.41 -12.14 3.47
C ILE A 110 29.79 -13.46 2.79
N GLU A 111 29.93 -14.52 3.57
CA GLU A 111 30.26 -15.87 3.05
C GLU A 111 29.02 -16.52 2.44
N ALA A 112 29.14 -17.02 1.21
CA ALA A 112 28.06 -17.73 0.54
C ALA A 112 27.67 -19.02 1.30
N GLY A 113 26.37 -19.20 1.54
CA GLY A 113 25.84 -20.38 2.21
C GLY A 113 25.80 -20.32 3.74
N ARG A 114 26.31 -19.25 4.37
CA ARG A 114 26.15 -19.00 5.80
C ARG A 114 24.88 -18.16 6.04
N GLU A 115 24.07 -18.57 7.01
CA GLU A 115 22.97 -17.73 7.52
C GLU A 115 23.50 -16.72 8.54
N TYR A 116 23.14 -15.47 8.34
CA TYR A 116 23.51 -14.35 9.22
C TYR A 116 22.25 -13.80 9.90
N THR A 117 22.36 -13.45 11.16
CA THR A 117 21.34 -12.66 11.85
C THR A 117 21.37 -11.20 11.38
N ASP A 118 20.30 -10.45 11.63
CA ASP A 118 20.25 -9.02 11.30
C ASP A 118 21.32 -8.21 12.03
N ASP A 119 21.64 -8.59 13.27
CA ASP A 119 22.68 -7.92 14.05
C ASP A 119 24.07 -8.21 13.52
N GLU A 120 24.37 -9.43 13.06
CA GLU A 120 25.62 -9.76 12.39
C GLU A 120 25.78 -8.97 11.09
N ILE A 121 24.71 -8.84 10.27
CA ILE A 121 24.74 -8.03 9.05
C ILE A 121 24.99 -6.56 9.38
N LYS A 122 24.30 -5.99 10.37
CA LYS A 122 24.53 -4.61 10.81
C LYS A 122 25.95 -4.38 11.31
N GLN A 123 26.54 -5.38 12.00
CA GLN A 123 27.90 -5.30 12.48
C GLN A 123 28.90 -5.28 11.30
N ILE A 124 28.74 -6.18 10.32
CA ILE A 124 29.58 -6.21 9.11
C ILE A 124 29.49 -4.88 8.36
N ILE A 125 28.29 -4.33 8.19
CA ILE A 125 28.07 -3.03 7.53
C ILE A 125 28.83 -1.94 8.28
N ASN A 126 28.67 -1.85 9.60
CA ASN A 126 29.34 -0.83 10.41
C ASN A 126 30.88 -0.97 10.36
N ASP A 127 31.39 -2.19 10.43
CA ASP A 127 32.85 -2.45 10.36
C ASP A 127 33.42 -1.97 9.01
N VAL A 128 32.75 -2.27 7.90
CA VAL A 128 33.15 -1.81 6.54
C VAL A 128 33.10 -0.28 6.42
N LEU A 129 32.06 0.36 6.96
CA LEU A 129 31.92 1.81 6.90
C LEU A 129 32.94 2.52 7.81
N ASP A 130 33.17 1.98 8.99
CA ASP A 130 34.11 2.50 9.97
C ASP A 130 35.58 2.45 9.50
N ASP A 131 35.95 1.44 8.70
CA ASP A 131 37.30 1.30 8.17
C ASP A 131 37.67 2.37 7.11
N ASN A 132 36.68 3.03 6.51
CA ASN A 132 36.89 4.00 5.42
C ASN A 132 37.08 5.44 5.87
N GLY A 133 36.74 5.84 7.11
CA GLY A 133 36.93 7.19 7.67
C GLY A 133 36.33 8.34 6.85
N GLY A 134 36.25 9.55 7.42
CA GLY A 134 35.82 10.76 6.67
C GLY A 134 34.32 10.89 6.42
N MET A 135 33.51 10.10 7.12
CA MET A 135 32.06 10.08 6.97
C MET A 135 31.39 10.68 8.21
N SER A 136 30.37 11.55 8.01
CA SER A 136 29.55 12.03 9.11
C SER A 136 28.74 10.88 9.69
N LYS A 137 28.39 10.92 10.97
CA LYS A 137 27.53 9.90 11.59
C LYS A 137 26.15 9.83 10.89
N TYR A 138 25.67 10.96 10.41
CA TYR A 138 24.42 11.04 9.63
C TYR A 138 24.54 10.29 8.30
N THR A 139 25.58 10.58 7.50
CA THR A 139 25.87 9.89 6.24
C THR A 139 26.13 8.40 6.46
N HIS A 140 26.87 8.05 7.53
CA HIS A 140 27.11 6.67 7.93
C HIS A 140 25.80 5.91 8.17
N ASN A 141 24.89 6.50 8.98
CA ASN A 141 23.61 5.87 9.28
C ASN A 141 22.73 5.74 8.02
N GLN A 142 22.74 6.73 7.12
CA GLN A 142 22.01 6.66 5.86
C GLN A 142 22.53 5.55 4.96
N ILE A 143 23.85 5.46 4.75
CA ILE A 143 24.47 4.42 3.94
C ILE A 143 24.25 3.05 4.58
N ALA A 144 24.45 2.92 5.89
CA ALA A 144 24.22 1.67 6.61
C ALA A 144 22.77 1.19 6.49
N GLY A 145 21.80 2.10 6.66
CA GLY A 145 20.38 1.80 6.48
C GLY A 145 20.05 1.37 5.05
N SER A 146 20.61 2.07 4.06
CA SER A 146 20.40 1.73 2.64
C SER A 146 21.00 0.35 2.30
N ILE A 147 22.21 0.04 2.75
CA ILE A 147 22.83 -1.27 2.52
C ILE A 147 22.02 -2.38 3.22
N PHE A 148 21.58 -2.14 4.45
CA PHE A 148 20.74 -3.09 5.17
C PHE A 148 19.42 -3.35 4.40
N ASN A 149 18.79 -2.30 3.86
CA ASN A 149 17.58 -2.41 3.05
C ASN A 149 17.81 -3.15 1.72
N ILE A 150 19.01 -3.05 1.13
CA ILE A 150 19.38 -3.83 -0.05
C ILE A 150 19.48 -5.32 0.30
N ILE A 151 20.06 -5.66 1.44
CA ILE A 151 20.31 -7.05 1.84
C ILE A 151 19.04 -7.70 2.39
N ARG A 152 18.32 -7.05 3.31
CA ARG A 152 17.19 -7.58 4.06
C ARG A 152 15.83 -7.01 3.67
N GLY A 153 15.79 -5.75 3.30
CA GLY A 153 14.57 -5.02 2.91
C GLY A 153 14.28 -5.11 1.40
N TRP A 154 13.61 -4.12 0.89
CA TRP A 154 13.18 -3.99 -0.50
C TRP A 154 13.94 -2.89 -1.25
N ASP A 155 15.23 -2.69 -0.90
CA ASP A 155 16.07 -1.62 -1.44
C ASP A 155 15.39 -0.25 -1.25
N VAL A 156 15.32 0.59 -2.30
CA VAL A 156 14.66 1.91 -2.26
C VAL A 156 13.16 1.86 -2.01
N LEU A 157 12.52 0.70 -2.20
CA LEU A 157 11.08 0.52 -1.98
C LEU A 157 10.73 0.26 -0.51
N THR A 158 11.69 0.01 0.38
CA THR A 158 11.42 -0.28 1.80
C THR A 158 10.60 0.82 2.44
N GLY A 159 11.03 2.08 2.34
CA GLY A 159 10.30 3.22 2.92
C GLY A 159 8.88 3.40 2.33
N PRO A 160 8.70 3.44 1.00
CA PRO A 160 7.37 3.47 0.39
C PRO A 160 6.45 2.31 0.81
N LEU A 161 6.99 1.10 0.96
CA LEU A 161 6.20 -0.06 1.40
C LEU A 161 5.77 0.05 2.87
N GLU A 162 6.58 0.61 3.73
CA GLU A 162 6.27 0.81 5.15
C GLU A 162 5.32 2.00 5.40
N ASN A 163 5.25 2.97 4.48
CA ASN A 163 4.39 4.15 4.65
C ASN A 163 2.90 3.79 4.49
N PRO A 164 2.07 3.87 5.55
CA PRO A 164 0.65 3.48 5.49
C PRO A 164 -0.19 4.35 4.55
N ASN A 165 0.22 5.60 4.29
CA ASN A 165 -0.53 6.52 3.44
C ASN A 165 -0.40 6.20 1.93
N ILE A 166 0.55 5.35 1.55
CA ILE A 166 0.74 4.94 0.16
C ILE A 166 -0.13 3.71 -0.11
N SER A 167 -1.02 3.81 -1.08
CA SER A 167 -1.91 2.74 -1.53
C SER A 167 -1.32 1.90 -2.67
N GLU A 168 -0.56 2.54 -3.58
CA GLU A 168 0.01 1.87 -4.74
C GLU A 168 1.42 2.38 -5.03
N ILE A 169 2.30 1.48 -5.49
CA ILE A 169 3.67 1.78 -5.91
C ILE A 169 3.82 1.26 -7.33
N MET A 170 4.26 2.13 -8.26
CA MET A 170 4.43 1.83 -9.67
C MET A 170 5.87 2.10 -10.09
N VAL A 171 6.63 1.06 -10.38
CA VAL A 171 8.03 1.11 -10.80
C VAL A 171 8.10 0.88 -12.31
N ASN A 172 8.52 1.88 -13.05
CA ASN A 172 8.65 1.86 -14.51
C ASN A 172 10.13 1.95 -14.91
N GLY A 173 10.87 0.86 -14.80
CA GLY A 173 12.33 0.86 -14.92
C GLY A 173 13.02 1.37 -13.65
N THR A 174 14.28 1.76 -13.75
CA THR A 174 15.12 2.09 -12.58
C THR A 174 14.86 3.47 -11.99
N ASP A 175 14.42 4.44 -12.79
CA ASP A 175 14.43 5.88 -12.49
C ASP A 175 13.04 6.50 -12.35
N ARG A 176 11.97 5.77 -12.72
CA ARG A 176 10.61 6.28 -12.70
C ARG A 176 9.75 5.50 -11.72
N ILE A 177 9.78 5.93 -10.48
CA ILE A 177 9.00 5.33 -9.39
C ILE A 177 7.88 6.30 -9.01
N PHE A 178 6.64 5.85 -9.15
CA PHE A 178 5.45 6.60 -8.79
C PHE A 178 4.74 5.94 -7.62
N ILE A 179 4.04 6.74 -6.84
CA ILE A 179 3.16 6.28 -5.76
C ILE A 179 1.78 6.89 -5.91
N GLU A 180 0.76 6.19 -5.42
CA GLU A 180 -0.54 6.76 -5.13
C GLU A 180 -0.71 6.92 -3.62
N ALA A 181 -1.06 8.13 -3.20
CA ALA A 181 -1.38 8.45 -1.81
C ALA A 181 -2.61 9.38 -1.78
N GLY A 182 -3.64 9.00 -1.02
CA GLY A 182 -4.89 9.79 -0.96
C GLY A 182 -5.60 9.94 -2.31
N GLY A 183 -5.36 9.04 -3.28
CA GLY A 183 -5.92 9.11 -4.64
C GLY A 183 -5.16 10.06 -5.58
N GLU A 184 -4.01 10.58 -5.17
CA GLU A 184 -3.11 11.38 -6.01
C GLU A 184 -1.85 10.60 -6.37
N ILE A 185 -1.47 10.66 -7.66
CA ILE A 185 -0.26 10.02 -8.16
C ILE A 185 0.86 11.05 -8.18
N SER A 186 2.00 10.70 -7.60
CA SER A 186 3.22 11.52 -7.60
C SER A 186 4.45 10.68 -7.86
N GLN A 187 5.48 11.31 -8.46
CA GLN A 187 6.76 10.64 -8.66
C GLN A 187 7.65 10.84 -7.44
N LEU A 188 8.32 9.78 -7.00
CA LEU A 188 9.32 9.84 -5.94
C LEU A 188 10.70 10.22 -6.52
N ALA A 189 11.45 10.99 -5.74
CA ALA A 189 12.84 11.33 -6.06
C ALA A 189 13.82 10.24 -5.59
N ILE A 190 13.49 8.98 -5.88
CA ILE A 190 14.32 7.80 -5.59
C ILE A 190 14.47 6.97 -6.86
N GLN A 191 15.56 6.21 -6.97
CA GLN A 191 15.83 5.35 -8.11
C GLN A 191 16.62 4.11 -7.69
N PHE A 192 16.48 3.04 -8.45
CA PHE A 192 17.36 1.87 -8.33
C PHE A 192 18.71 2.18 -9.00
N TYR A 193 19.78 1.75 -8.37
CA TYR A 193 21.13 1.92 -8.93
C TYR A 193 21.31 1.19 -10.28
N SER A 194 20.69 0.02 -10.43
CA SER A 194 20.78 -0.78 -11.65
C SER A 194 19.51 -1.60 -11.90
N GLN A 195 19.33 -2.02 -13.16
CA GLN A 195 18.25 -2.96 -13.52
C GLN A 195 18.39 -4.29 -12.77
N GLN A 196 19.63 -4.73 -12.50
CA GLN A 196 19.86 -5.96 -11.76
C GLN A 196 19.34 -5.88 -10.32
N ARG A 197 19.50 -4.74 -9.63
CA ARG A 197 18.93 -4.54 -8.29
C ARG A 197 17.40 -4.59 -8.31
N LEU A 198 16.76 -3.93 -9.28
CA LEU A 198 15.31 -4.01 -9.45
C LEU A 198 14.86 -5.45 -9.71
N ARG A 199 15.55 -6.20 -10.60
CA ARG A 199 15.27 -7.61 -10.85
C ARG A 199 15.42 -8.46 -9.58
N ASN A 200 16.47 -8.21 -8.77
CA ASN A 200 16.67 -8.92 -7.52
C ASN A 200 15.53 -8.69 -6.52
N VAL A 201 15.03 -7.45 -6.41
CA VAL A 201 13.86 -7.13 -5.58
C VAL A 201 12.63 -7.86 -6.11
N ILE A 202 12.35 -7.81 -7.41
CA ILE A 202 11.22 -8.52 -8.05
C ILE A 202 11.31 -10.02 -7.78
N ASN A 203 12.46 -10.64 -8.06
CA ASN A 203 12.65 -12.08 -7.85
C ASN A 203 12.44 -12.48 -6.39
N ARG A 204 12.95 -11.68 -5.45
CA ARG A 204 12.79 -11.93 -4.01
C ARG A 204 11.32 -11.83 -3.57
N MET A 205 10.55 -10.84 -4.07
CA MET A 205 9.12 -10.73 -3.81
C MET A 205 8.34 -11.93 -4.36
N ILE A 206 8.61 -12.30 -5.62
CA ILE A 206 7.92 -13.40 -6.30
C ILE A 206 8.25 -14.75 -5.67
N SER A 207 9.50 -14.97 -5.24
CA SER A 207 9.91 -16.22 -4.60
C SER A 207 9.26 -16.45 -3.23
N GLN A 208 8.92 -15.38 -2.48
CA GLN A 208 8.19 -15.51 -1.21
C GLN A 208 6.83 -16.21 -1.36
N VAL A 209 6.24 -16.14 -2.55
CA VAL A 209 4.94 -16.77 -2.85
C VAL A 209 5.10 -18.07 -3.67
N GLY A 210 6.31 -18.62 -3.71
CA GLY A 210 6.59 -19.89 -4.39
C GLY A 210 6.46 -19.82 -5.92
N ARG A 211 6.56 -18.60 -6.50
CA ARG A 211 6.53 -18.39 -7.96
C ARG A 211 7.92 -18.05 -8.48
N GLN A 212 8.10 -18.17 -9.78
CA GLN A 212 9.31 -17.78 -10.50
C GLN A 212 8.95 -16.83 -11.64
N ILE A 213 9.84 -15.89 -11.91
CA ILE A 213 9.74 -14.96 -13.03
C ILE A 213 11.10 -14.93 -13.73
N ASP A 214 11.11 -15.15 -15.04
CA ASP A 214 12.30 -15.20 -15.90
C ASP A 214 11.93 -14.79 -17.33
N GLU A 215 12.90 -14.86 -18.25
CA GLU A 215 12.68 -14.54 -19.66
C GLU A 215 11.68 -15.47 -20.36
N SER A 216 11.52 -16.69 -19.89
CA SER A 216 10.54 -17.66 -20.44
C SER A 216 9.12 -17.38 -19.90
N ASN A 217 9.02 -16.84 -18.67
CA ASN A 217 7.78 -16.47 -18.02
C ASN A 217 7.92 -15.03 -17.48
N PRO A 218 7.92 -14.02 -18.37
CA PRO A 218 8.29 -12.65 -18.01
C PRO A 218 7.16 -11.87 -17.31
N ILE A 219 5.98 -12.45 -17.15
CA ILE A 219 4.81 -11.79 -16.52
C ILE A 219 4.33 -12.63 -15.36
N VAL A 220 4.26 -12.01 -14.18
CA VAL A 220 3.72 -12.64 -12.97
C VAL A 220 2.78 -11.71 -12.24
N ASP A 221 1.58 -12.22 -11.95
CA ASP A 221 0.69 -11.66 -10.94
C ASP A 221 0.80 -12.51 -9.68
N ALA A 222 0.99 -11.89 -8.52
CA ALA A 222 1.08 -12.62 -7.26
C ALA A 222 0.48 -11.81 -6.10
N ARG A 223 0.27 -12.49 -4.97
CA ARG A 223 -0.15 -11.88 -3.72
C ARG A 223 0.90 -12.15 -2.66
N LEU A 224 1.42 -11.09 -2.06
CA LEU A 224 2.41 -11.17 -0.99
C LEU A 224 1.78 -11.70 0.32
N PRO A 225 2.58 -12.20 1.28
CA PRO A 225 2.07 -12.70 2.56
C PRO A 225 1.31 -11.65 3.40
N ASP A 226 1.61 -10.36 3.19
CA ASP A 226 0.89 -9.25 3.84
C ASP A 226 -0.45 -8.92 3.18
N GLY A 227 -0.81 -9.62 2.09
CA GLY A 227 -2.03 -9.43 1.32
C GLY A 227 -1.89 -8.48 0.13
N SER A 228 -0.78 -7.77 -0.02
CA SER A 228 -0.53 -6.87 -1.15
C SER A 228 -0.46 -7.63 -2.47
N ARG A 229 -1.03 -7.05 -3.52
CA ARG A 229 -0.97 -7.60 -4.88
C ARG A 229 0.23 -7.04 -5.63
N ILE A 230 0.94 -7.89 -6.32
CA ILE A 230 2.03 -7.48 -7.19
C ILE A 230 1.82 -7.97 -8.61
N ASN A 231 2.10 -7.10 -9.57
CA ASN A 231 2.26 -7.45 -10.98
C ASN A 231 3.69 -7.08 -11.38
N ALA A 232 4.42 -8.04 -11.92
CA ALA A 232 5.78 -7.85 -12.41
C ALA A 232 5.86 -8.24 -13.88
N VAL A 233 6.58 -7.43 -14.66
CA VAL A 233 6.85 -7.69 -16.07
C VAL A 233 8.34 -7.47 -16.33
N LEU A 234 8.99 -8.47 -16.90
CA LEU A 234 10.41 -8.42 -17.28
C LEU A 234 10.58 -8.30 -18.81
N ASP A 235 11.80 -8.04 -19.25
CA ASP A 235 12.17 -8.19 -20.65
C ASP A 235 12.04 -9.68 -21.09
N PRO A 236 11.75 -9.94 -22.37
CA PRO A 236 11.70 -8.99 -23.49
C PRO A 236 10.36 -8.23 -23.60
N VAL A 237 9.37 -8.50 -22.75
CA VAL A 237 8.05 -7.87 -22.83
C VAL A 237 8.09 -6.42 -22.33
N ALA A 238 8.83 -6.15 -21.26
CA ALA A 238 9.02 -4.80 -20.72
C ALA A 238 10.15 -4.07 -21.47
N ILE A 239 9.80 -3.31 -22.52
CA ILE A 239 10.76 -2.65 -23.43
C ILE A 239 11.64 -1.61 -22.71
N ASN A 240 11.11 -0.92 -21.71
CA ASN A 240 11.81 0.14 -20.97
C ASN A 240 12.47 -0.33 -19.68
N GLY A 241 12.75 -1.62 -19.55
CA GLY A 241 13.28 -2.25 -18.34
C GLY A 241 12.19 -2.88 -17.48
N PRO A 242 12.57 -3.56 -16.39
CA PRO A 242 11.62 -4.24 -15.52
C PRO A 242 10.54 -3.31 -14.98
N ILE A 243 9.31 -3.82 -14.92
CA ILE A 243 8.13 -3.10 -14.39
C ILE A 243 7.65 -3.85 -13.14
N LEU A 244 7.30 -3.11 -12.11
CA LEU A 244 6.72 -3.67 -10.89
C LEU A 244 5.60 -2.75 -10.41
N THR A 245 4.39 -3.27 -10.30
CA THR A 245 3.27 -2.58 -9.68
C THR A 245 2.88 -3.30 -8.40
N ILE A 246 2.80 -2.58 -7.30
CA ILE A 246 2.42 -3.10 -5.99
C ILE A 246 1.20 -2.33 -5.50
N ARG A 247 0.06 -3.02 -5.38
CA ARG A 247 -1.12 -2.49 -4.73
C ARG A 247 -1.15 -2.99 -3.29
N LYS A 248 -0.91 -2.08 -2.36
CA LYS A 248 -0.84 -2.43 -0.93
C LYS A 248 -2.21 -2.86 -0.41
N PHE A 249 -2.18 -3.86 0.45
CA PHE A 249 -3.37 -4.28 1.17
C PHE A 249 -3.66 -3.26 2.27
N SER A 250 -4.80 -2.55 2.16
CA SER A 250 -5.21 -1.59 3.19
C SER A 250 -5.60 -2.35 4.46
N ARG A 251 -4.95 -2.03 5.57
CA ARG A 251 -5.32 -2.54 6.89
C ARG A 251 -6.40 -1.69 7.56
N ASP A 252 -6.55 -0.45 7.12
CA ASP A 252 -7.56 0.47 7.64
C ASP A 252 -8.90 0.16 6.97
N MET A 253 -9.77 -0.49 7.74
CA MET A 253 -11.13 -0.80 7.30
C MET A 253 -11.99 0.44 7.51
N LEU A 254 -12.52 0.98 6.40
CA LEU A 254 -13.55 2.00 6.49
C LEU A 254 -14.80 1.41 7.14
N THR A 255 -15.38 2.19 8.06
CA THR A 255 -16.63 1.85 8.75
C THR A 255 -17.81 2.56 8.10
N MET A 256 -19.03 2.11 8.41
CA MET A 256 -20.24 2.79 7.95
C MET A 256 -20.30 4.23 8.48
N ASP A 257 -19.89 4.45 9.73
CA ASP A 257 -19.86 5.80 10.35
C ASP A 257 -18.91 6.75 9.60
N GLU A 258 -17.78 6.23 9.10
CA GLU A 258 -16.87 7.03 8.27
C GLU A 258 -17.47 7.36 6.92
N LEU A 259 -18.23 6.45 6.29
CA LEU A 259 -18.94 6.74 5.05
C LEU A 259 -20.04 7.81 5.26
N ILE A 260 -20.75 7.77 6.38
CA ILE A 260 -21.72 8.79 6.75
C ILE A 260 -21.00 10.13 6.97
N ARG A 261 -19.95 10.16 7.77
CA ARG A 261 -19.17 11.37 8.08
C ARG A 261 -18.56 12.03 6.84
N THR A 262 -18.14 11.24 5.85
CA THR A 262 -17.58 11.75 4.57
C THR A 262 -18.66 12.11 3.55
N GLY A 263 -19.96 11.90 3.87
CA GLY A 263 -21.07 12.13 2.96
C GLY A 263 -21.14 11.13 1.81
N SER A 264 -20.45 9.99 1.92
CA SER A 264 -20.50 8.93 0.91
C SER A 264 -21.87 8.24 0.86
N ILE A 265 -22.58 8.22 1.98
CA ILE A 265 -23.94 7.71 2.15
C ILE A 265 -24.68 8.56 3.20
N SER A 266 -26.01 8.67 3.12
CA SER A 266 -26.80 9.30 4.19
C SER A 266 -27.05 8.33 5.35
N GLU A 267 -27.25 8.87 6.55
CA GLU A 267 -27.53 8.06 7.75
C GLU A 267 -28.77 7.19 7.59
N GLU A 268 -29.86 7.76 7.01
CA GLU A 268 -31.09 7.02 6.76
C GLU A 268 -30.89 5.84 5.80
N ALA A 269 -30.10 6.04 4.73
CA ALA A 269 -29.78 4.98 3.79
C ALA A 269 -28.88 3.90 4.46
N ALA A 270 -27.94 4.30 5.30
CA ALA A 270 -27.08 3.37 6.03
C ALA A 270 -27.89 2.48 6.99
N GLN A 271 -28.81 3.07 7.76
CA GLN A 271 -29.71 2.35 8.65
C GLN A 271 -30.61 1.37 7.89
N LEU A 272 -31.16 1.78 6.72
CA LEU A 272 -31.93 0.85 5.87
C LEU A 272 -31.04 -0.32 5.41
N LEU A 273 -29.85 -0.06 4.87
CA LEU A 273 -28.95 -1.11 4.38
C LEU A 273 -28.57 -2.10 5.49
N GLN A 274 -28.32 -1.62 6.70
CA GLN A 274 -28.08 -2.50 7.84
C GLN A 274 -29.26 -3.46 8.07
N LYS A 275 -30.48 -2.94 8.16
CA LYS A 275 -31.69 -3.77 8.33
C LYS A 275 -31.87 -4.78 7.19
N LEU A 276 -31.61 -4.36 5.94
CA LEU A 276 -31.70 -5.23 4.77
C LEU A 276 -30.70 -6.39 4.82
N VAL A 277 -29.46 -6.12 5.26
CA VAL A 277 -28.46 -7.18 5.45
C VAL A 277 -28.88 -8.14 6.58
N GLU A 278 -29.31 -7.61 7.73
CA GLU A 278 -29.80 -8.42 8.86
C GLU A 278 -31.00 -9.27 8.45
N ALA A 279 -31.92 -8.74 7.66
CA ALA A 279 -33.12 -9.42 7.15
C ALA A 279 -32.85 -10.33 5.92
N ARG A 280 -31.58 -10.55 5.55
CA ARG A 280 -31.18 -11.47 4.48
C ARG A 280 -31.68 -11.08 3.09
N TYR A 281 -31.70 -9.79 2.75
CA TYR A 281 -31.89 -9.38 1.35
C TYR A 281 -30.62 -9.69 0.53
N ASN A 282 -30.82 -10.20 -0.69
CA ASN A 282 -29.75 -10.38 -1.66
C ASN A 282 -29.38 -9.03 -2.27
N ILE A 283 -28.15 -8.59 -2.06
CA ILE A 283 -27.70 -7.24 -2.47
C ILE A 283 -26.64 -7.34 -3.55
N PHE A 284 -26.84 -6.61 -4.64
CA PHE A 284 -25.86 -6.47 -5.70
C PHE A 284 -25.29 -5.06 -5.75
N ILE A 285 -23.97 -4.93 -5.66
CA ILE A 285 -23.30 -3.63 -5.63
C ILE A 285 -22.65 -3.38 -6.99
N SER A 286 -23.07 -2.32 -7.67
CA SER A 286 -22.60 -1.93 -8.99
C SER A 286 -21.79 -0.63 -8.96
N GLY A 287 -20.94 -0.40 -9.97
CA GLY A 287 -20.20 0.84 -10.12
C GLY A 287 -18.92 0.67 -10.94
N SER A 288 -18.30 1.78 -11.30
CA SER A 288 -17.05 1.80 -12.08
C SER A 288 -15.83 1.31 -11.27
N THR A 289 -14.70 1.15 -11.93
CA THR A 289 -13.41 0.84 -11.25
C THR A 289 -13.05 1.94 -10.27
N GLY A 290 -12.65 1.56 -9.05
CA GLY A 290 -12.25 2.51 -8.01
C GLY A 290 -13.40 3.29 -7.38
N SER A 291 -14.69 2.93 -7.61
CA SER A 291 -15.86 3.58 -7.00
C SER A 291 -16.12 3.19 -5.54
N GLY A 292 -15.43 2.15 -5.02
CA GLY A 292 -15.59 1.69 -3.63
C GLY A 292 -16.52 0.49 -3.44
N LYS A 293 -16.80 -0.30 -4.49
CA LYS A 293 -17.67 -1.50 -4.43
C LYS A 293 -17.20 -2.52 -3.39
N THR A 294 -15.93 -2.91 -3.43
CA THR A 294 -15.37 -3.89 -2.48
C THR A 294 -15.40 -3.34 -1.06
N THR A 295 -15.17 -2.04 -0.89
CA THR A 295 -15.28 -1.37 0.42
C THR A 295 -16.72 -1.44 0.95
N MET A 296 -17.72 -1.12 0.12
CA MET A 296 -19.15 -1.21 0.49
C MET A 296 -19.54 -2.66 0.79
N LEU A 297 -19.12 -3.62 -0.05
CA LEU A 297 -19.36 -5.04 0.18
C LEU A 297 -18.78 -5.49 1.54
N ASN A 298 -17.57 -5.06 1.86
CA ASN A 298 -16.91 -5.36 3.11
C ASN A 298 -17.67 -4.78 4.32
N ILE A 299 -18.06 -3.49 4.24
CA ILE A 299 -18.84 -2.82 5.30
C ILE A 299 -20.18 -3.50 5.52
N LEU A 300 -20.91 -3.81 4.46
CA LEU A 300 -22.20 -4.49 4.56
C LEU A 300 -22.05 -5.90 5.14
N SER A 301 -21.00 -6.62 4.77
CA SER A 301 -20.72 -7.96 5.28
C SER A 301 -20.49 -7.99 6.80
N ASN A 302 -20.03 -6.89 7.39
CA ASN A 302 -19.85 -6.78 8.85
C ASN A 302 -21.17 -6.61 9.64
N PHE A 303 -22.32 -6.38 8.96
CA PHE A 303 -23.64 -6.39 9.58
C PHE A 303 -24.28 -7.79 9.64
N ILE A 304 -23.61 -8.80 9.07
CA ILE A 304 -24.09 -10.18 9.12
C ILE A 304 -23.93 -10.73 10.54
N SER A 305 -24.92 -11.51 11.00
CA SER A 305 -24.91 -12.11 12.33
C SER A 305 -23.66 -13.01 12.55
N PRO A 306 -22.99 -12.90 13.71
CA PRO A 306 -21.86 -13.78 14.05
C PRO A 306 -22.20 -15.28 14.13
N CYS A 307 -23.49 -15.60 14.21
CA CYS A 307 -23.97 -16.99 14.27
C CYS A 307 -24.06 -17.65 12.90
N GLU A 308 -23.91 -16.90 11.81
CA GLU A 308 -24.02 -17.41 10.44
C GLU A 308 -22.69 -17.96 9.93
N ARG A 309 -22.78 -18.98 9.05
CA ARG A 309 -21.64 -19.48 8.29
C ARG A 309 -21.56 -18.76 6.97
N ILE A 310 -20.46 -18.03 6.75
CA ILE A 310 -20.21 -17.28 5.52
C ILE A 310 -19.12 -17.99 4.69
N VAL A 311 -19.34 -18.08 3.39
CA VAL A 311 -18.30 -18.44 2.42
C VAL A 311 -18.06 -17.26 1.51
N THR A 312 -16.83 -16.69 1.53
CA THR A 312 -16.40 -15.66 0.58
C THR A 312 -15.68 -16.29 -0.60
N ILE A 313 -15.92 -15.79 -1.80
CA ILE A 313 -15.32 -16.28 -3.05
C ILE A 313 -14.82 -15.06 -3.83
N GLU A 314 -13.52 -15.02 -4.10
CA GLU A 314 -12.88 -13.88 -4.73
C GLU A 314 -11.85 -14.32 -5.77
N ASP A 315 -11.60 -13.48 -6.74
CA ASP A 315 -10.49 -13.68 -7.69
C ASP A 315 -9.13 -13.47 -7.01
N SER A 316 -9.11 -12.55 -6.06
CA SER A 316 -8.03 -12.37 -5.10
C SER A 316 -8.64 -11.83 -3.81
N ALA A 317 -8.36 -12.46 -2.68
CA ALA A 317 -9.01 -12.16 -1.42
C ALA A 317 -8.70 -10.73 -0.95
N GLU A 318 -9.70 -9.84 -1.02
CA GLU A 318 -9.67 -8.45 -0.54
C GLU A 318 -10.61 -8.23 0.64
N LEU A 319 -11.60 -9.11 0.83
CA LEU A 319 -12.59 -8.97 1.88
C LEU A 319 -11.98 -9.24 3.26
N GLN A 320 -12.30 -8.37 4.20
CA GLN A 320 -11.85 -8.43 5.60
C GLN A 320 -13.05 -8.45 6.53
N ILE A 321 -13.82 -9.54 6.50
CA ILE A 321 -15.01 -9.70 7.34
C ILE A 321 -14.55 -10.00 8.76
N GLN A 322 -14.97 -9.19 9.73
CA GLN A 322 -14.63 -9.32 11.13
C GLN A 322 -15.80 -9.84 11.96
N GLY A 323 -15.50 -10.42 13.11
CA GLY A 323 -16.52 -10.83 14.07
C GLY A 323 -17.35 -12.05 13.69
N ILE A 324 -17.03 -12.75 12.58
CA ILE A 324 -17.71 -13.97 12.14
C ILE A 324 -16.79 -15.18 12.40
N PRO A 325 -17.05 -15.99 13.45
CA PRO A 325 -16.18 -17.14 13.76
C PRO A 325 -16.20 -18.23 12.70
N ASN A 326 -17.33 -18.38 11.99
CA ASN A 326 -17.52 -19.43 10.98
C ASN A 326 -17.39 -18.87 9.56
N LEU A 327 -16.26 -18.21 9.27
CA LEU A 327 -15.91 -17.66 7.98
C LEU A 327 -15.00 -18.62 7.21
N VAL A 328 -15.33 -18.89 5.94
CA VAL A 328 -14.51 -19.61 4.98
C VAL A 328 -14.18 -18.67 3.83
N SER A 329 -12.91 -18.44 3.55
CA SER A 329 -12.46 -17.61 2.44
C SER A 329 -11.85 -18.49 1.35
N LEU A 330 -12.37 -18.36 0.12
CA LEU A 330 -11.93 -19.08 -1.06
C LEU A 330 -11.41 -18.08 -2.10
N GLU A 331 -10.26 -18.41 -2.69
CA GLU A 331 -9.62 -17.62 -3.75
C GLU A 331 -9.46 -18.44 -5.00
N SER A 332 -9.75 -17.84 -6.17
CA SER A 332 -9.56 -18.50 -7.47
C SER A 332 -8.08 -18.77 -7.74
N ARG A 333 -7.79 -19.73 -8.55
CA ARG A 333 -6.41 -20.04 -8.95
C ARG A 333 -6.30 -20.08 -10.47
N LYS A 334 -5.44 -19.21 -11.01
CA LYS A 334 -5.05 -19.28 -12.42
C LYS A 334 -4.30 -20.59 -12.69
N GLY A 335 -4.55 -21.20 -13.82
CA GLY A 335 -3.82 -22.40 -14.26
C GLY A 335 -2.32 -22.11 -14.45
N GLY A 336 -1.50 -23.17 -14.37
CA GLY A 336 -0.10 -23.10 -14.81
C GLY A 336 0.01 -22.83 -16.31
N ALA A 337 1.24 -22.72 -16.83
CA ALA A 337 1.49 -22.51 -18.27
C ALA A 337 0.85 -23.58 -19.17
N ASP A 338 0.62 -24.77 -18.65
CA ASP A 338 -0.08 -25.89 -19.27
C ASP A 338 -1.60 -25.89 -19.04
N GLY A 339 -2.15 -24.85 -18.42
CA GLY A 339 -3.56 -24.70 -18.05
C GLY A 339 -4.01 -25.60 -16.90
N ARG A 340 -3.14 -26.45 -16.36
CA ARG A 340 -3.49 -27.37 -15.27
C ARG A 340 -3.63 -26.66 -13.94
N GLY A 341 -4.53 -27.19 -13.11
CA GLY A 341 -4.74 -26.70 -11.75
C GLY A 341 -5.49 -25.36 -11.67
N GLN A 342 -6.13 -24.91 -12.74
CA GLN A 342 -7.06 -23.78 -12.70
C GLN A 342 -8.26 -24.10 -11.82
N ILE A 343 -8.66 -23.15 -10.98
CA ILE A 343 -9.88 -23.19 -10.18
C ILE A 343 -10.57 -21.83 -10.37
N SER A 344 -11.71 -21.85 -11.07
CA SER A 344 -12.46 -20.64 -11.37
C SER A 344 -13.38 -20.23 -10.21
N ILE A 345 -13.83 -18.97 -10.20
CA ILE A 345 -14.88 -18.49 -9.28
C ILE A 345 -16.13 -19.39 -9.38
N ARG A 346 -16.49 -19.79 -10.60
CA ARG A 346 -17.61 -20.71 -10.86
C ARG A 346 -17.45 -22.05 -10.13
N ASP A 347 -16.26 -22.65 -10.18
CA ASP A 347 -15.97 -23.93 -9.47
C ASP A 347 -16.09 -23.74 -7.96
N LEU A 348 -15.64 -22.59 -7.44
CA LEU A 348 -15.73 -22.26 -6.03
C LEU A 348 -17.18 -22.06 -5.58
N ILE A 349 -18.02 -21.36 -6.36
CA ILE A 349 -19.45 -21.22 -6.07
C ILE A 349 -20.11 -22.59 -5.98
N ARG A 350 -19.92 -23.46 -6.97
CA ARG A 350 -20.49 -24.83 -6.96
C ARG A 350 -20.00 -25.65 -5.78
N THR A 351 -18.75 -25.47 -5.38
CA THR A 351 -18.18 -26.18 -4.24
C THR A 351 -18.75 -25.63 -2.93
N SER A 352 -18.92 -24.32 -2.81
CA SER A 352 -19.46 -23.66 -1.61
C SER A 352 -20.86 -24.13 -1.24
N LEU A 353 -21.72 -24.42 -2.23
CA LEU A 353 -23.07 -24.97 -2.00
C LEU A 353 -23.07 -26.31 -1.22
N ARG A 354 -21.95 -27.02 -1.19
CA ARG A 354 -21.77 -28.27 -0.43
C ARG A 354 -21.10 -28.06 0.93
N MET A 355 -20.73 -26.81 1.23
CA MET A 355 -20.08 -26.43 2.50
C MET A 355 -21.07 -26.01 3.58
N ARG A 356 -22.39 -26.10 3.31
CA ARG A 356 -23.46 -25.66 4.20
C ARG A 356 -23.33 -24.18 4.58
N PRO A 357 -23.20 -23.26 3.62
CA PRO A 357 -23.16 -21.84 3.93
C PRO A 357 -24.57 -21.34 4.29
N ASP A 358 -24.64 -20.36 5.18
CA ASP A 358 -25.85 -19.55 5.36
C ASP A 358 -25.90 -18.44 4.32
N ARG A 359 -24.72 -17.86 3.99
CA ARG A 359 -24.58 -16.84 2.93
C ARG A 359 -23.31 -17.10 2.10
N ILE A 360 -23.40 -16.74 0.83
CA ILE A 360 -22.26 -16.74 -0.10
C ILE A 360 -21.99 -15.31 -0.53
N ILE A 361 -20.75 -14.86 -0.37
CA ILE A 361 -20.31 -13.53 -0.77
C ILE A 361 -19.34 -13.67 -1.92
N VAL A 362 -19.73 -13.20 -3.11
CA VAL A 362 -18.88 -13.21 -4.30
C VAL A 362 -18.27 -11.83 -4.49
N GLY A 363 -16.97 -11.70 -4.38
CA GLY A 363 -16.25 -10.44 -4.45
C GLY A 363 -16.57 -9.64 -5.71
N GLU A 364 -16.55 -10.29 -6.86
CA GLU A 364 -16.96 -9.67 -8.14
C GLU A 364 -17.41 -10.71 -9.16
N VAL A 365 -18.42 -10.35 -9.95
CA VAL A 365 -18.92 -11.14 -11.08
C VAL A 365 -18.54 -10.47 -12.40
N ARG A 366 -17.82 -11.22 -13.24
CA ARG A 366 -17.28 -10.74 -14.52
C ARG A 366 -17.59 -11.62 -15.71
N GLY A 367 -17.94 -12.90 -15.47
CA GLY A 367 -18.06 -13.95 -16.48
C GLY A 367 -19.21 -14.93 -16.23
N ASP A 368 -18.97 -16.18 -16.56
CA ASP A 368 -19.94 -17.27 -16.55
C ASP A 368 -20.39 -17.70 -15.14
N GLU A 369 -19.66 -17.31 -14.10
CA GLU A 369 -20.04 -17.45 -12.70
C GLU A 369 -21.32 -16.72 -12.33
N ALA A 370 -21.75 -15.73 -13.13
CA ALA A 370 -22.98 -14.97 -12.92
C ALA A 370 -24.20 -15.88 -12.77
N ASN A 371 -24.30 -16.90 -13.62
CA ASN A 371 -25.44 -17.84 -13.56
C ASN A 371 -25.43 -18.66 -12.26
N ASP A 372 -24.25 -19.17 -11.86
CA ASP A 372 -24.15 -20.02 -10.66
C ASP A 372 -24.37 -19.19 -9.38
N MET A 373 -23.96 -17.89 -9.38
CA MET A 373 -24.26 -16.95 -8.28
C MET A 373 -25.77 -16.68 -8.15
N LEU A 374 -26.46 -16.34 -9.25
CA LEU A 374 -27.92 -16.14 -9.24
C LEU A 374 -28.65 -17.40 -8.80
N GLN A 375 -28.16 -18.58 -9.22
CA GLN A 375 -28.72 -19.86 -8.79
C GLN A 375 -28.53 -20.07 -7.28
N ALA A 376 -27.36 -19.72 -6.72
CA ALA A 376 -27.11 -19.80 -5.29
C ALA A 376 -28.09 -18.90 -4.49
N MET A 377 -28.28 -17.65 -4.94
CA MET A 377 -29.22 -16.69 -4.35
C MET A 377 -30.68 -17.21 -4.38
N ASN A 378 -31.07 -17.96 -5.41
CA ASN A 378 -32.40 -18.51 -5.58
C ASN A 378 -32.64 -19.88 -4.89
N THR A 379 -31.61 -20.50 -4.30
CA THR A 379 -31.68 -21.86 -3.76
C THR A 379 -31.42 -21.96 -2.26
N GLY A 380 -31.88 -20.95 -1.50
CA GLY A 380 -31.89 -21.01 -0.03
C GLY A 380 -30.64 -20.42 0.64
N HIS A 381 -29.87 -19.60 -0.10
CA HIS A 381 -28.74 -18.84 0.45
C HIS A 381 -29.07 -17.35 0.46
N ASP A 382 -30.26 -17.03 1.03
CA ASP A 382 -30.73 -15.62 1.17
C ASP A 382 -29.73 -14.77 1.94
N GLY A 383 -29.62 -13.49 1.54
CA GLY A 383 -28.69 -12.54 2.11
C GLY A 383 -27.28 -12.62 1.51
N SER A 384 -27.14 -13.30 0.37
CA SER A 384 -25.89 -13.32 -0.39
C SER A 384 -25.60 -11.95 -1.01
N LEU A 385 -24.32 -11.60 -1.06
CA LEU A 385 -23.85 -10.30 -1.54
C LEU A 385 -22.89 -10.48 -2.70
N SER A 386 -22.92 -9.57 -3.67
CA SER A 386 -21.93 -9.57 -4.76
C SER A 386 -21.71 -8.19 -5.35
N THR A 387 -20.66 -8.06 -6.18
CA THR A 387 -20.39 -6.82 -6.93
C THR A 387 -20.22 -7.06 -8.41
N GLY A 388 -20.39 -6.00 -9.19
CA GLY A 388 -20.11 -6.00 -10.63
C GLY A 388 -19.84 -4.60 -11.18
N HIS A 389 -19.20 -4.55 -12.35
CA HIS A 389 -18.93 -3.29 -13.04
C HIS A 389 -20.09 -2.90 -13.94
N ALA A 390 -20.65 -1.70 -13.72
CA ALA A 390 -21.63 -1.07 -14.60
C ALA A 390 -21.61 0.46 -14.45
N ASN A 391 -22.25 1.20 -15.39
CA ASN A 391 -22.34 2.65 -15.33
C ASN A 391 -23.64 3.12 -14.62
N GLY A 392 -24.57 2.21 -14.38
CA GLY A 392 -25.84 2.46 -13.69
C GLY A 392 -26.45 1.15 -13.20
N PRO A 393 -27.51 1.23 -12.35
CA PRO A 393 -28.22 0.03 -11.89
C PRO A 393 -28.87 -0.74 -13.03
N GLU A 394 -29.50 -0.05 -14.00
CA GLU A 394 -30.14 -0.65 -15.18
C GLU A 394 -29.08 -1.34 -16.07
N ASP A 395 -27.94 -0.67 -16.30
CA ASP A 395 -26.82 -1.26 -17.05
C ASP A 395 -26.29 -2.53 -16.38
N MET A 396 -26.35 -2.59 -15.03
CA MET A 396 -25.94 -3.79 -14.31
C MET A 396 -26.90 -4.96 -14.59
N MET A 397 -28.19 -4.72 -14.63
CA MET A 397 -29.16 -5.77 -14.99
C MET A 397 -28.93 -6.27 -16.41
N LEU A 398 -28.76 -5.38 -17.39
CA LEU A 398 -28.43 -5.74 -18.78
C LEU A 398 -27.09 -6.50 -18.88
N ARG A 399 -26.11 -6.11 -18.07
CA ARG A 399 -24.83 -6.82 -18.03
C ARG A 399 -24.99 -8.23 -17.48
N LEU A 400 -25.72 -8.42 -16.41
CA LEU A 400 -26.04 -9.77 -15.87
C LEU A 400 -26.77 -10.63 -16.91
N GLU A 401 -27.75 -10.07 -17.63
CA GLU A 401 -28.40 -10.76 -18.74
C GLU A 401 -27.38 -11.26 -19.76
N SER A 402 -26.44 -10.37 -20.16
CA SER A 402 -25.41 -10.70 -21.15
C SER A 402 -24.45 -11.79 -20.64
N LEU A 403 -24.02 -11.74 -19.38
CA LEU A 403 -23.13 -12.72 -18.77
C LEU A 403 -23.81 -14.11 -18.67
N VAL A 404 -25.08 -14.16 -18.25
CA VAL A 404 -25.83 -15.39 -18.17
C VAL A 404 -26.10 -15.97 -19.57
N LEU A 405 -26.45 -15.14 -20.55
CA LEU A 405 -26.62 -15.54 -21.97
C LEU A 405 -25.35 -16.17 -22.54
N ALA A 406 -24.18 -15.62 -22.22
CA ALA A 406 -22.91 -16.17 -22.66
C ALA A 406 -22.58 -17.53 -22.01
N ALA A 407 -23.13 -17.79 -20.81
CA ALA A 407 -22.87 -19.00 -20.05
C ALA A 407 -23.90 -20.12 -20.26
N THR A 408 -25.11 -19.81 -20.80
CA THR A 408 -26.22 -20.73 -20.87
C THR A 408 -27.03 -20.57 -22.16
N ASN A 409 -27.80 -21.59 -22.54
CA ASN A 409 -28.77 -21.54 -23.65
C ASN A 409 -30.20 -21.18 -23.17
N MET A 410 -30.33 -20.48 -22.05
CA MET A 410 -31.63 -20.10 -21.52
C MET A 410 -32.27 -19.00 -22.38
N PRO A 411 -33.62 -19.02 -22.58
CA PRO A 411 -34.34 -17.91 -23.21
C PRO A 411 -34.19 -16.63 -22.37
N ILE A 412 -34.08 -15.47 -23.01
CA ILE A 412 -33.88 -14.18 -22.34
C ILE A 412 -34.93 -13.88 -21.26
N ASN A 413 -36.21 -14.23 -21.49
CA ASN A 413 -37.26 -14.03 -20.52
C ASN A 413 -37.08 -14.92 -19.27
N ALA A 414 -36.50 -16.10 -19.40
CA ALA A 414 -36.17 -16.94 -18.26
C ALA A 414 -34.99 -16.37 -17.48
N ILE A 415 -33.98 -15.82 -18.17
CA ILE A 415 -32.83 -15.15 -17.54
C ILE A 415 -33.31 -13.94 -16.73
N ARG A 416 -34.17 -13.10 -17.30
CA ARG A 416 -34.71 -11.91 -16.61
C ARG A 416 -35.47 -12.27 -15.35
N ARG A 417 -36.31 -13.32 -15.41
CA ARG A 417 -37.01 -13.84 -14.22
C ARG A 417 -36.02 -14.40 -13.19
N HIS A 418 -34.94 -15.05 -13.66
CA HIS A 418 -33.92 -15.57 -12.77
C HIS A 418 -33.18 -14.45 -12.04
N ILE A 419 -32.89 -13.33 -12.72
CA ILE A 419 -32.27 -12.15 -12.11
C ILE A 419 -33.24 -11.49 -11.14
N GLU A 420 -34.49 -11.27 -11.55
CA GLU A 420 -35.53 -10.63 -10.75
C GLU A 420 -35.81 -11.39 -9.45
N SER A 421 -35.82 -12.72 -9.50
CA SER A 421 -36.06 -13.55 -8.31
C SER A 421 -34.83 -13.68 -7.41
N ALA A 422 -33.62 -13.46 -7.94
CA ALA A 422 -32.37 -13.64 -7.20
C ALA A 422 -31.90 -12.40 -6.46
N ILE A 423 -32.11 -11.22 -7.01
CA ILE A 423 -31.60 -9.95 -6.49
C ILE A 423 -32.75 -9.11 -5.95
N ASP A 424 -32.68 -8.74 -4.67
CA ASP A 424 -33.67 -7.85 -4.04
C ASP A 424 -33.29 -6.38 -4.19
N ILE A 425 -32.00 -6.04 -3.97
CA ILE A 425 -31.51 -4.66 -3.88
C ILE A 425 -30.27 -4.46 -4.75
N VAL A 426 -30.22 -3.31 -5.42
CA VAL A 426 -29.05 -2.86 -6.18
C VAL A 426 -28.53 -1.56 -5.59
N ILE A 427 -27.26 -1.51 -5.24
CA ILE A 427 -26.57 -0.31 -4.77
C ILE A 427 -25.60 0.14 -5.87
N HIS A 428 -25.70 1.39 -6.30
CA HIS A 428 -24.77 1.93 -7.30
C HIS A 428 -23.85 2.99 -6.70
N LEU A 429 -22.52 2.80 -6.91
CA LEU A 429 -21.48 3.73 -6.48
C LEU A 429 -20.80 4.36 -7.67
N SER A 430 -20.51 5.66 -7.55
CA SER A 430 -19.70 6.39 -8.53
C SER A 430 -18.59 7.19 -7.88
N ARG A 431 -17.52 7.40 -8.64
CA ARG A 431 -16.50 8.38 -8.32
C ARG A 431 -16.88 9.70 -9.00
N LEU A 432 -17.15 10.72 -8.21
CA LEU A 432 -17.57 12.03 -8.71
C LEU A 432 -16.39 12.85 -9.27
N LYS A 433 -16.68 14.01 -9.87
CA LYS A 433 -15.65 14.90 -10.46
C LYS A 433 -14.67 15.43 -9.43
N ASP A 434 -15.09 15.63 -8.20
CA ASP A 434 -14.28 16.02 -7.05
C ASP A 434 -13.42 14.87 -6.48
N LYS A 435 -13.41 13.71 -7.19
CA LYS A 435 -12.76 12.46 -6.80
C LYS A 435 -13.39 11.76 -5.59
N SER A 436 -14.43 12.30 -4.97
CA SER A 436 -15.17 11.62 -3.89
C SER A 436 -15.90 10.37 -4.41
N ARG A 437 -16.00 9.37 -3.55
CA ARG A 437 -16.72 8.11 -3.84
C ARG A 437 -18.04 8.17 -3.10
N ARG A 438 -19.15 8.05 -3.83
CA ARG A 438 -20.49 8.18 -3.24
C ARG A 438 -21.44 7.10 -3.74
N VAL A 439 -22.36 6.70 -2.87
CA VAL A 439 -23.56 5.98 -3.29
C VAL A 439 -24.43 6.97 -4.07
N THR A 440 -24.75 6.63 -5.31
CA THR A 440 -25.54 7.49 -6.19
C THR A 440 -26.98 7.03 -6.30
N ARG A 441 -27.23 5.73 -6.15
CA ARG A 441 -28.59 5.17 -6.13
C ARG A 441 -28.64 3.89 -5.28
N ILE A 442 -29.79 3.70 -4.63
CA ILE A 442 -30.18 2.43 -4.00
C ILE A 442 -31.54 2.10 -4.57
N CYS A 443 -31.67 0.94 -5.22
CA CYS A 443 -32.87 0.52 -5.92
C CYS A 443 -33.34 -0.84 -5.42
N GLU A 444 -34.66 -1.03 -5.33
CA GLU A 444 -35.31 -2.31 -5.20
C GLU A 444 -35.55 -2.91 -6.59
N VAL A 445 -35.35 -4.21 -6.74
CA VAL A 445 -35.80 -4.96 -7.93
C VAL A 445 -37.29 -5.23 -7.79
N SER A 446 -38.09 -4.54 -8.59
CA SER A 446 -39.56 -4.47 -8.40
C SER A 446 -40.37 -5.32 -9.39
N GLY A 447 -39.71 -6.28 -10.06
CA GLY A 447 -40.38 -7.20 -10.99
C GLY A 447 -39.93 -7.03 -12.44
N ILE A 448 -40.81 -7.43 -13.37
CA ILE A 448 -40.57 -7.33 -14.82
C ILE A 448 -41.57 -6.32 -15.39
N ASN A 449 -41.12 -5.34 -16.15
CA ASN A 449 -41.93 -4.30 -16.76
C ASN A 449 -42.69 -4.84 -18.00
N GLU A 450 -43.57 -4.01 -18.58
CA GLU A 450 -44.38 -4.34 -19.78
C GLU A 450 -43.51 -4.70 -21.02
N LYS A 451 -42.28 -4.20 -21.05
CA LYS A 451 -41.31 -4.53 -22.13
C LYS A 451 -40.59 -5.85 -21.88
N GLY A 452 -40.91 -6.50 -20.76
CA GLY A 452 -40.27 -7.74 -20.34
C GLY A 452 -38.85 -7.56 -19.74
N GLU A 453 -38.44 -6.35 -19.35
CA GLU A 453 -37.16 -6.04 -18.74
C GLU A 453 -37.27 -6.01 -17.21
N VAL A 454 -36.14 -6.28 -16.51
CA VAL A 454 -36.09 -6.14 -15.04
C VAL A 454 -36.33 -4.69 -14.64
N SER A 455 -37.33 -4.48 -13.78
CA SER A 455 -37.76 -3.17 -13.29
C SER A 455 -37.09 -2.83 -11.97
N LEU A 456 -36.62 -1.58 -11.85
CA LEU A 456 -35.99 -1.06 -10.64
C LEU A 456 -36.78 0.11 -10.10
N THR A 457 -37.02 0.16 -8.79
CA THR A 457 -37.63 1.27 -8.07
C THR A 457 -36.57 1.94 -7.19
N ASP A 458 -36.42 3.26 -7.38
CA ASP A 458 -35.47 4.03 -6.59
C ASP A 458 -35.96 4.21 -5.14
N LEU A 459 -35.17 3.78 -4.18
CA LEU A 459 -35.35 4.04 -2.75
C LEU A 459 -34.59 5.31 -2.34
N PHE A 460 -33.36 5.47 -2.83
CA PHE A 460 -32.51 6.64 -2.60
C PHE A 460 -31.79 7.04 -3.89
N VAL A 461 -31.71 8.36 -4.11
CA VAL A 461 -31.01 8.96 -5.27
C VAL A 461 -30.14 10.12 -4.81
N LEU A 462 -28.90 10.18 -5.33
CA LEU A 462 -28.01 11.31 -5.10
C LEU A 462 -28.52 12.52 -5.90
N ARG A 463 -28.81 13.63 -5.23
CA ARG A 463 -29.27 14.87 -5.84
C ARG A 463 -28.41 16.05 -5.40
N ASP A 464 -28.40 17.08 -6.23
CA ASP A 464 -27.86 18.38 -5.86
C ASP A 464 -28.95 19.16 -5.12
N GLU A 465 -28.75 19.40 -3.84
CA GLU A 465 -29.60 20.21 -2.99
C GLU A 465 -28.78 21.37 -2.44
N ASP A 466 -29.11 22.58 -2.80
CA ASP A 466 -28.43 23.82 -2.36
C ASP A 466 -26.90 23.83 -2.64
N SER A 467 -26.48 23.28 -3.79
CA SER A 467 -25.08 23.10 -4.18
C SER A 467 -24.31 22.06 -3.36
N GLU A 468 -25.01 21.20 -2.63
CA GLU A 468 -24.45 20.07 -1.92
C GLU A 468 -25.07 18.77 -2.45
N MET A 469 -24.20 17.81 -2.78
CA MET A 469 -24.66 16.49 -3.25
C MET A 469 -25.13 15.65 -2.06
N LYS A 470 -26.44 15.37 -1.97
CA LYS A 470 -27.04 14.57 -0.89
C LYS A 470 -27.74 13.34 -1.44
N LEU A 471 -27.57 12.22 -0.74
CA LEU A 471 -28.33 11.00 -1.01
C LEU A 471 -29.69 11.12 -0.29
N VAL A 472 -30.75 11.34 -1.06
CA VAL A 472 -32.10 11.59 -0.54
C VAL A 472 -32.99 10.40 -0.78
N LYS A 473 -33.93 10.15 0.15
CA LYS A 473 -34.97 9.13 0.02
C LYS A 473 -35.99 9.56 -1.04
N THR A 474 -36.29 8.68 -1.98
CA THR A 474 -37.20 8.94 -3.09
C THR A 474 -38.37 7.95 -3.18
N GLY A 475 -38.24 6.80 -2.50
CA GLY A 475 -39.26 5.76 -2.49
C GLY A 475 -39.27 4.95 -1.20
N GLU A 476 -40.29 4.13 -1.05
CA GLU A 476 -40.41 3.16 0.03
C GLU A 476 -40.13 1.75 -0.50
N LEU A 477 -39.61 0.88 0.35
CA LEU A 477 -39.40 -0.53 0.05
C LEU A 477 -40.78 -1.22 -0.06
N HIS A 478 -41.02 -1.88 -1.18
CA HIS A 478 -42.30 -2.56 -1.41
C HIS A 478 -42.29 -4.00 -0.89
N ASN A 479 -41.22 -4.74 -1.10
CA ASN A 479 -41.09 -6.11 -0.62
C ASN A 479 -40.57 -6.12 0.81
N THR A 480 -41.44 -6.01 1.80
CA THR A 480 -41.13 -6.02 3.24
C THR A 480 -41.11 -7.40 3.87
N CYS A 481 -41.45 -8.46 3.13
CA CYS A 481 -41.61 -9.81 3.67
C CYS A 481 -40.41 -10.30 4.48
N LYS A 482 -39.19 -10.05 4.01
CA LYS A 482 -37.97 -10.47 4.71
C LYS A 482 -37.71 -9.65 5.99
N LEU A 483 -38.08 -8.34 6.01
CA LEU A 483 -38.04 -7.49 7.22
C LEU A 483 -39.05 -7.96 8.25
N GLU A 484 -40.28 -8.27 7.82
CA GLU A 484 -41.34 -8.79 8.71
C GLU A 484 -40.94 -10.11 9.35
N GLN A 485 -40.38 -11.06 8.56
CA GLN A 485 -39.87 -12.32 9.05
C GLN A 485 -38.70 -12.16 10.04
N ALA A 486 -37.88 -11.15 9.85
CA ALA A 486 -36.76 -10.84 10.74
C ALA A 486 -37.18 -10.02 11.98
N GLY A 487 -38.44 -9.51 12.04
CA GLY A 487 -38.91 -8.64 13.11
C GLY A 487 -38.29 -7.25 13.12
N LEU A 488 -37.90 -6.74 11.95
CA LEU A 488 -37.16 -5.48 11.77
C LEU A 488 -38.01 -4.38 11.09
N CYS A 489 -39.32 -4.58 10.97
CA CYS A 489 -40.26 -3.58 10.43
C CYS A 489 -40.46 -2.37 11.32
#